data_b21e368d9435849f46b9f049d987fd2e
#
_entry.id   b21e368d9435849f46b9f049d987fd2e
#
_cell.length_a   1.000
_cell.length_b   1.000
_cell.length_c   1.000
_cell.angle_alpha   90.00
_cell.angle_beta   90.00
_cell.angle_gamma   90.00
#
_symmetry.space_group_name_H-M   'P 1'
#
loop_
_entity.id
_entity.type
_entity.pdbx_description
1 polymer ?
#
loop_
_entity_poly.entity_id
_entity_poly.type
_entity_poly.pdbx_seq_one_letter_code
_entity_poly.pdbx_strand_id
1 'polypeptide(L)'
;MSANVAAFPVPQPSIKITIAQGCLRYLDSKTPTLNHLNMTMPAGQWTCVLGRSGCGKTSLLRYLAGLLDQQIEWSGELKIEPANRALKDQIAYMAQQDLLMPWLSVLDNVLLSSKFGARGDFVAYDQKVQALTLLEKVGLADHANRLPQQLSGGMRQRVALARTLMQNKPVVLMDEPFSALDAVTRYRLQDLACTLLQDKTVVLITHDPQEAIRLAHHIYIMQGNPSTAAFLTTLESSTPRTFDAEGAQLQQRIMACLEHDDG
;
A
#
# COMPACT_ATOMS: atom_id res chain seq x y z
N MET A 1 -21.47 29.47 13.52
CA MET A 1 -21.95 28.28 12.77
C MET A 1 -20.79 27.30 12.76
N SER A 2 -20.82 26.30 13.63
CA SER A 2 -19.76 25.28 13.73
C SER A 2 -19.82 24.41 12.49
N ALA A 3 -18.77 24.45 11.69
CA ALA A 3 -18.61 23.54 10.55
C ALA A 3 -18.60 22.11 11.09
N ASN A 4 -19.59 21.32 10.73
CA ASN A 4 -19.67 19.90 11.02
C ASN A 4 -18.56 19.22 10.22
N VAL A 5 -17.43 18.95 10.87
CA VAL A 5 -16.34 18.19 10.28
C VAL A 5 -16.90 16.79 10.01
N ALA A 6 -17.09 16.44 8.75
CA ALA A 6 -17.55 15.14 8.36
C ALA A 6 -16.66 14.08 9.03
N ALA A 7 -17.22 13.37 9.99
CA ALA A 7 -16.51 12.34 10.71
C ALA A 7 -16.11 11.23 9.73
N PHE A 8 -14.82 10.85 9.72
CA PHE A 8 -14.39 9.65 9.02
C PHE A 8 -15.19 8.45 9.53
N PRO A 9 -15.58 7.51 8.66
CA PRO A 9 -16.37 6.36 9.07
C PRO A 9 -15.68 5.59 10.20
N VAL A 10 -16.50 4.97 11.06
CA VAL A 10 -16.06 4.18 12.22
C VAL A 10 -14.88 3.28 11.86
N PRO A 11 -13.80 3.26 12.64
CA PRO A 11 -12.65 2.40 12.40
C PRO A 11 -13.10 0.94 12.29
N GLN A 12 -12.76 0.29 11.18
CA GLN A 12 -12.95 -1.16 11.06
C GLN A 12 -11.81 -1.85 11.83
N PRO A 13 -12.09 -3.01 12.47
CA PRO A 13 -11.04 -3.74 13.18
C PRO A 13 -9.89 -4.07 12.24
N SER A 14 -8.68 -3.81 12.70
CA SER A 14 -7.47 -4.15 11.96
C SER A 14 -7.31 -5.67 11.80
N ILE A 15 -6.65 -6.09 10.74
CA ILE A 15 -6.58 -7.49 10.31
C ILE A 15 -5.12 -7.95 10.33
N LYS A 16 -4.86 -9.05 11.01
CA LYS A 16 -3.58 -9.76 10.90
C LYS A 16 -3.60 -10.72 9.71
N ILE A 17 -2.54 -10.73 8.93
CA ILE A 17 -2.35 -11.63 7.80
C ILE A 17 -1.09 -12.46 8.05
N THR A 18 -1.20 -13.78 7.91
CA THR A 18 -0.05 -14.69 8.04
C THR A 18 0.02 -15.58 6.80
N ILE A 19 1.19 -15.68 6.21
CA ILE A 19 1.51 -16.60 5.13
C ILE A 19 2.49 -17.63 5.69
N ALA A 20 2.19 -18.93 5.52
CA ALA A 20 3.07 -20.02 5.87
C ALA A 20 3.31 -20.92 4.65
N GLN A 21 4.61 -21.14 4.34
CA GLN A 21 5.08 -21.97 3.23
C GLN A 21 4.44 -21.60 1.89
N GLY A 22 4.21 -20.30 1.66
CA GLY A 22 3.58 -19.79 0.44
C GLY A 22 4.44 -20.06 -0.79
N CYS A 23 3.82 -20.60 -1.84
CA CYS A 23 4.45 -20.77 -3.15
C CYS A 23 3.49 -20.25 -4.23
N LEU A 24 3.97 -19.33 -5.06
CA LEU A 24 3.24 -18.71 -6.15
C LEU A 24 3.93 -19.01 -7.47
N ARG A 25 3.22 -19.61 -8.41
CA ARG A 25 3.69 -19.87 -9.77
C ARG A 25 2.68 -19.34 -10.78
N TYR A 26 3.13 -18.56 -11.76
CA TYR A 26 2.28 -18.19 -12.89
C TYR A 26 2.05 -19.40 -13.80
N LEU A 27 0.84 -19.53 -14.35
CA LEU A 27 0.46 -20.68 -15.18
C LEU A 27 1.31 -20.80 -16.47
N ASP A 28 1.81 -19.68 -16.97
CA ASP A 28 2.70 -19.61 -18.14
C ASP A 28 4.20 -19.81 -17.80
N SER A 29 4.52 -19.97 -16.52
CA SER A 29 5.89 -20.16 -16.03
C SER A 29 6.12 -21.60 -15.56
N LYS A 30 7.33 -22.13 -15.82
CA LYS A 30 7.77 -23.44 -15.30
C LYS A 30 8.31 -23.36 -13.88
N THR A 31 8.81 -22.20 -13.48
CA THR A 31 9.40 -21.97 -12.16
C THR A 31 8.48 -21.09 -11.31
N PRO A 32 8.40 -21.32 -10.00
CA PRO A 32 7.66 -20.43 -9.11
C PRO A 32 8.34 -19.06 -9.04
N THR A 33 7.54 -18.02 -8.87
CA THR A 33 8.03 -16.66 -8.59
C THR A 33 8.36 -16.51 -7.11
N LEU A 34 7.50 -17.06 -6.23
CA LEU A 34 7.70 -17.08 -4.78
C LEU A 34 7.75 -18.53 -4.31
N ASN A 35 8.64 -18.82 -3.36
CA ASN A 35 8.77 -20.17 -2.82
C ASN A 35 9.09 -20.12 -1.32
N HIS A 36 8.49 -21.02 -0.53
CA HIS A 36 8.63 -21.09 0.92
C HIS A 36 8.45 -19.73 1.62
N LEU A 37 7.52 -18.91 1.13
CA LEU A 37 7.26 -17.59 1.68
C LEU A 37 6.64 -17.73 3.09
N ASN A 38 7.30 -17.16 4.10
CA ASN A 38 6.81 -17.10 5.47
C ASN A 38 6.80 -15.64 5.91
N MET A 39 5.61 -15.08 6.14
CA MET A 39 5.45 -13.68 6.51
C MET A 39 4.29 -13.50 7.48
N THR A 40 4.45 -12.57 8.41
CA THR A 40 3.35 -12.08 9.27
C THR A 40 3.24 -10.57 9.12
N MET A 41 2.04 -10.10 8.87
CA MET A 41 1.66 -8.69 8.81
C MET A 41 0.72 -8.45 9.99
N PRO A 42 1.22 -7.93 11.12
CA PRO A 42 0.42 -7.76 12.32
C PRO A 42 -0.70 -6.73 12.12
N ALA A 43 -1.80 -6.94 12.84
CA ALA A 43 -2.95 -6.06 12.80
C ALA A 43 -2.59 -4.63 13.24
N GLY A 44 -3.04 -3.62 12.49
CA GLY A 44 -2.83 -2.21 12.83
C GLY A 44 -1.39 -1.72 12.69
N GLN A 45 -0.53 -2.46 12.00
CA GLN A 45 0.88 -2.13 11.84
C GLN A 45 1.29 -2.05 10.37
N TRP A 46 2.40 -1.36 10.13
CA TRP A 46 3.01 -1.26 8.82
C TRP A 46 4.08 -2.33 8.64
N THR A 47 3.94 -3.15 7.63
CA THR A 47 4.94 -4.12 7.19
C THR A 47 5.54 -3.65 5.87
N CYS A 48 6.85 -3.46 5.84
CA CYS A 48 7.56 -3.10 4.61
C CYS A 48 8.24 -4.32 4.00
N VAL A 49 8.16 -4.42 2.68
CA VAL A 49 8.82 -5.44 1.88
C VAL A 49 9.80 -4.77 0.93
N LEU A 50 11.08 -4.96 1.18
CA LEU A 50 12.17 -4.55 0.32
C LEU A 50 12.64 -5.71 -0.55
N GLY A 51 13.33 -5.41 -1.63
CA GLY A 51 13.92 -6.40 -2.52
C GLY A 51 14.20 -5.81 -3.91
N ARG A 52 15.00 -6.50 -4.70
CA ARG A 52 15.38 -6.06 -6.07
C ARG A 52 14.17 -6.04 -7.01
N SER A 53 14.27 -5.29 -8.10
CA SER A 53 13.25 -5.29 -9.14
C SER A 53 13.10 -6.69 -9.74
N GLY A 54 11.86 -7.12 -9.95
CA GLY A 54 11.57 -8.44 -10.52
C GLY A 54 11.53 -9.61 -9.53
N CYS A 55 11.87 -9.44 -8.24
CA CYS A 55 11.85 -10.52 -7.26
C CYS A 55 10.43 -10.92 -6.77
N GLY A 56 9.34 -10.45 -7.38
CA GLY A 56 7.99 -10.92 -7.07
C GLY A 56 7.21 -10.13 -6.02
N LYS A 57 7.69 -8.98 -5.52
CA LYS A 57 6.97 -8.13 -4.54
C LYS A 57 5.57 -7.72 -5.02
N THR A 58 5.48 -7.19 -6.23
CA THR A 58 4.20 -6.83 -6.86
C THR A 58 3.28 -8.04 -7.03
N SER A 59 3.83 -9.23 -7.36
CA SER A 59 3.07 -10.48 -7.45
C SER A 59 2.45 -10.86 -6.10
N LEU A 60 3.21 -10.70 -5.01
CA LEU A 60 2.71 -10.91 -3.66
C LEU A 60 1.53 -9.99 -3.34
N LEU A 61 1.66 -8.67 -3.59
CA LEU A 61 0.56 -7.74 -3.32
C LEU A 61 -0.67 -8.02 -4.19
N ARG A 62 -0.48 -8.31 -5.47
CA ARG A 62 -1.58 -8.66 -6.38
C ARG A 62 -2.29 -9.95 -5.96
N TYR A 63 -1.54 -10.94 -5.49
CA TYR A 63 -2.13 -12.16 -4.92
C TYR A 63 -3.00 -11.85 -3.70
N LEU A 64 -2.47 -11.12 -2.72
CA LEU A 64 -3.21 -10.71 -1.53
C LEU A 64 -4.47 -9.89 -1.87
N ALA A 65 -4.39 -9.05 -2.91
CA ALA A 65 -5.52 -8.25 -3.40
C ALA A 65 -6.55 -9.07 -4.21
N GLY A 66 -6.31 -10.37 -4.47
CA GLY A 66 -7.19 -11.22 -5.27
C GLY A 66 -7.20 -10.85 -6.76
N LEU A 67 -6.12 -10.28 -7.28
CA LEU A 67 -6.01 -9.82 -8.67
C LEU A 67 -5.37 -10.84 -9.60
N LEU A 68 -5.00 -12.03 -9.09
CA LEU A 68 -4.31 -13.08 -9.86
C LEU A 68 -5.11 -14.39 -9.93
N ASP A 69 -6.38 -14.43 -9.50
CA ASP A 69 -7.20 -15.63 -9.26
C ASP A 69 -7.26 -16.61 -10.45
N GLN A 70 -6.95 -16.33 -11.64
CA GLN A 70 -6.96 -17.25 -12.78
C GLN A 70 -5.62 -17.32 -13.53
N GLN A 71 -4.59 -16.70 -12.97
CA GLN A 71 -3.29 -16.54 -13.63
C GLN A 71 -2.19 -17.33 -12.93
N ILE A 72 -2.47 -17.85 -11.73
CA ILE A 72 -1.48 -18.47 -10.86
C ILE A 72 -1.95 -19.78 -10.27
N GLU A 73 -0.98 -20.58 -9.86
CA GLU A 73 -1.14 -21.63 -8.84
C GLU A 73 -0.57 -21.12 -7.52
N TRP A 74 -1.32 -21.32 -6.46
CA TRP A 74 -0.89 -21.03 -5.10
C TRP A 74 -0.92 -22.29 -4.26
N SER A 75 0.11 -22.51 -3.46
CA SER A 75 0.15 -23.48 -2.38
C SER A 75 0.71 -22.83 -1.12
N GLY A 76 0.43 -23.46 0.02
CA GLY A 76 0.74 -22.91 1.34
C GLY A 76 -0.51 -22.36 2.03
N GLU A 77 -0.34 -21.88 3.26
CA GLU A 77 -1.45 -21.38 4.09
C GLU A 77 -1.49 -19.85 4.07
N LEU A 78 -2.67 -19.27 3.83
CA LEU A 78 -2.98 -17.85 4.03
C LEU A 78 -4.01 -17.72 5.13
N LYS A 79 -3.60 -17.26 6.31
CA LYS A 79 -4.47 -17.09 7.47
C LYS A 79 -4.77 -15.62 7.71
N ILE A 80 -6.04 -15.32 8.01
CA ILE A 80 -6.56 -13.96 8.26
C ILE A 80 -7.25 -13.96 9.62
N GLU A 81 -6.92 -12.99 10.46
CA GLU A 81 -7.49 -12.84 11.80
C GLU A 81 -7.95 -11.40 12.03
N PRO A 82 -9.26 -11.17 12.31
CA PRO A 82 -10.36 -12.12 12.38
C PRO A 82 -10.84 -12.61 11.00
N ALA A 83 -11.20 -13.89 10.90
CA ALA A 83 -11.66 -14.53 9.66
C ALA A 83 -13.17 -14.33 9.42
N ASN A 84 -13.63 -13.09 9.32
CA ASN A 84 -15.05 -12.76 9.20
C ASN A 84 -15.51 -12.44 7.77
N ARG A 85 -14.59 -12.18 6.84
CA ARG A 85 -14.84 -11.83 5.43
C ARG A 85 -13.68 -12.28 4.56
N ALA A 86 -13.91 -12.41 3.24
CA ALA A 86 -12.83 -12.66 2.29
C ALA A 86 -11.82 -11.50 2.31
N LEU A 87 -10.53 -11.81 2.26
CA LEU A 87 -9.45 -10.81 2.36
C LEU A 87 -9.58 -9.74 1.26
N LYS A 88 -9.85 -10.15 0.02
CA LYS A 88 -10.00 -9.26 -1.14
C LYS A 88 -11.04 -8.15 -0.95
N ASP A 89 -12.10 -8.41 -0.17
CA ASP A 89 -13.15 -7.43 0.11
C ASP A 89 -12.73 -6.40 1.18
N GLN A 90 -11.62 -6.65 1.86
CA GLN A 90 -11.09 -5.87 2.98
C GLN A 90 -9.84 -5.08 2.62
N ILE A 91 -9.42 -5.12 1.35
CA ILE A 91 -8.19 -4.50 0.86
C ILE A 91 -8.50 -3.26 0.03
N ALA A 92 -7.73 -2.19 0.28
CA ALA A 92 -7.47 -1.12 -0.66
C ALA A 92 -6.08 -1.33 -1.28
N TYR A 93 -5.99 -1.41 -2.60
CA TYR A 93 -4.73 -1.62 -3.32
C TYR A 93 -4.34 -0.38 -4.10
N MET A 94 -3.12 0.10 -3.87
CA MET A 94 -2.46 1.14 -4.65
C MET A 94 -1.35 0.51 -5.49
N ALA A 95 -1.55 0.46 -6.79
CA ALA A 95 -0.56 -0.06 -7.73
C ALA A 95 0.58 0.96 -7.93
N GLN A 96 1.73 0.47 -8.41
CA GLN A 96 2.89 1.29 -8.75
C GLN A 96 2.56 2.36 -9.81
N GLN A 97 1.76 2.02 -10.82
CA GLN A 97 1.19 2.99 -11.75
C GLN A 97 -0.07 3.61 -11.16
N ASP A 98 -0.33 4.88 -11.48
CA ASP A 98 -1.48 5.62 -10.94
C ASP A 98 -2.85 5.03 -11.34
N LEU A 99 -2.95 4.35 -12.47
CA LEU A 99 -4.15 3.71 -13.01
C LEU A 99 -5.40 4.62 -12.92
N LEU A 100 -5.24 5.91 -13.16
CA LEU A 100 -6.36 6.85 -13.20
C LEU A 100 -7.16 6.66 -14.49
N MET A 101 -8.48 6.75 -14.38
CA MET A 101 -9.36 6.74 -15.54
C MET A 101 -9.17 8.05 -16.32
N PRO A 102 -8.64 8.02 -17.55
CA PRO A 102 -8.24 9.24 -18.27
C PRO A 102 -9.41 10.16 -18.65
N TRP A 103 -10.61 9.63 -18.69
CA TRP A 103 -11.85 10.37 -19.01
C TRP A 103 -12.59 10.91 -17.77
N LEU A 104 -12.12 10.56 -16.55
CA LEU A 104 -12.71 11.06 -15.31
C LEU A 104 -11.89 12.23 -14.76
N SER A 105 -12.57 13.18 -14.11
CA SER A 105 -11.91 14.23 -13.35
C SER A 105 -11.10 13.65 -12.19
N VAL A 106 -10.21 14.45 -11.61
CA VAL A 106 -9.48 14.10 -10.38
C VAL A 106 -10.45 13.71 -9.28
N LEU A 107 -11.49 14.50 -9.03
CA LEU A 107 -12.50 14.21 -8.03
C LEU A 107 -13.24 12.90 -8.32
N ASP A 108 -13.64 12.68 -9.57
CA ASP A 108 -14.34 11.45 -9.96
C ASP A 108 -13.44 10.21 -9.86
N ASN A 109 -12.14 10.35 -10.10
CA ASN A 109 -11.17 9.28 -9.87
C ASN A 109 -11.06 8.92 -8.37
N VAL A 110 -11.06 9.91 -7.47
CA VAL A 110 -11.06 9.65 -6.02
C VAL A 110 -12.37 8.99 -5.58
N LEU A 111 -13.49 9.38 -6.14
CA LEU A 111 -14.82 8.83 -5.84
C LEU A 111 -15.10 7.49 -6.53
N LEU A 112 -14.19 6.96 -7.35
CA LEU A 112 -14.45 5.81 -8.22
C LEU A 112 -14.98 4.59 -7.43
N SER A 113 -14.36 4.27 -6.29
CA SER A 113 -14.78 3.14 -5.44
C SER A 113 -16.21 3.31 -4.88
N SER A 114 -16.61 4.54 -4.61
CA SER A 114 -17.95 4.86 -4.11
C SER A 114 -19.04 4.63 -5.15
N LYS A 115 -18.71 4.78 -6.42
CA LYS A 115 -19.65 4.56 -7.54
C LYS A 115 -19.94 3.07 -7.78
N PHE A 116 -19.00 2.18 -7.49
CA PHE A 116 -19.19 0.73 -7.68
C PHE A 116 -19.84 0.03 -6.47
N GLY A 117 -19.82 0.63 -5.28
CA GLY A 117 -20.38 0.05 -4.06
C GLY A 117 -21.81 0.45 -3.73
N ALA A 118 -22.34 1.49 -4.33
CA ALA A 118 -23.68 2.01 -4.09
C ALA A 118 -24.67 1.49 -5.14
N ARG A 119 -25.93 1.25 -4.72
CA ARG A 119 -27.03 0.97 -5.63
C ARG A 119 -27.38 2.26 -6.40
N GLY A 120 -26.70 2.51 -7.50
CA GLY A 120 -26.96 3.64 -8.39
C GLY A 120 -25.81 4.68 -8.42
N ASP A 121 -25.85 5.56 -9.43
CA ASP A 121 -24.87 6.61 -9.69
C ASP A 121 -24.83 7.75 -8.65
N PHE A 122 -25.49 7.59 -7.51
CA PHE A 122 -25.64 8.61 -6.49
C PHE A 122 -24.49 8.52 -5.48
N VAL A 123 -23.49 9.36 -5.64
CA VAL A 123 -22.46 9.58 -4.62
C VAL A 123 -23.07 10.44 -3.52
N ALA A 124 -23.13 9.92 -2.28
CA ALA A 124 -23.64 10.67 -1.16
C ALA A 124 -22.86 11.98 -0.97
N TYR A 125 -23.53 13.05 -0.56
CA TYR A 125 -22.92 14.36 -0.32
C TYR A 125 -21.69 14.25 0.59
N ASP A 126 -21.77 13.46 1.64
CA ASP A 126 -20.68 13.24 2.58
C ASP A 126 -19.43 12.63 1.94
N GLN A 127 -19.59 11.72 0.97
CA GLN A 127 -18.47 11.12 0.24
C GLN A 127 -17.76 12.16 -0.65
N LYS A 128 -18.51 13.07 -1.26
CA LYS A 128 -17.93 14.17 -2.04
C LYS A 128 -17.13 15.12 -1.14
N VAL A 129 -17.66 15.44 0.04
CA VAL A 129 -16.96 16.27 1.02
C VAL A 129 -15.67 15.59 1.48
N GLN A 130 -15.71 14.28 1.79
CA GLN A 130 -14.52 13.50 2.16
C GLN A 130 -13.47 13.48 1.03
N ALA A 131 -13.89 13.27 -0.21
CA ALA A 131 -12.99 13.28 -1.36
C ALA A 131 -12.30 14.64 -1.53
N LEU A 132 -13.05 15.75 -1.42
CA LEU A 132 -12.49 17.10 -1.50
C LEU A 132 -11.51 17.37 -0.34
N THR A 133 -11.84 16.94 0.88
CA THR A 133 -10.93 17.03 2.03
C THR A 133 -9.65 16.23 1.82
N LEU A 134 -9.73 15.04 1.24
CA LEU A 134 -8.55 14.26 0.89
C LEU A 134 -7.71 14.96 -0.19
N LEU A 135 -8.36 15.51 -1.21
CA LEU A 135 -7.67 16.29 -2.26
C LEU A 135 -6.97 17.52 -1.69
N GLU A 136 -7.57 18.21 -0.73
CA GLU A 136 -6.93 19.31 -0.01
C GLU A 136 -5.69 18.83 0.76
N LYS A 137 -5.81 17.74 1.52
CA LYS A 137 -4.70 17.16 2.30
C LYS A 137 -3.52 16.73 1.42
N VAL A 138 -3.77 16.21 0.22
CA VAL A 138 -2.71 15.87 -0.74
C VAL A 138 -2.27 17.06 -1.61
N GLY A 139 -2.76 18.27 -1.33
CA GLY A 139 -2.39 19.52 -2.03
C GLY A 139 -2.89 19.59 -3.46
N LEU A 140 -4.11 19.09 -3.73
CA LEU A 140 -4.74 19.06 -5.05
C LEU A 140 -6.16 19.65 -5.08
N ALA A 141 -6.55 20.45 -4.09
CA ALA A 141 -7.89 21.06 -4.01
C ALA A 141 -8.28 21.80 -5.31
N ASP A 142 -7.38 22.66 -5.81
CA ASP A 142 -7.60 23.48 -7.02
C ASP A 142 -7.58 22.67 -8.33
N HIS A 143 -7.30 21.37 -8.24
CA HIS A 143 -7.18 20.47 -9.39
C HIS A 143 -8.34 19.47 -9.50
N ALA A 144 -9.35 19.57 -8.63
CA ALA A 144 -10.44 18.59 -8.52
C ALA A 144 -11.17 18.32 -9.85
N ASN A 145 -11.33 19.35 -10.70
CA ASN A 145 -12.02 19.27 -11.98
C ASN A 145 -11.10 18.96 -13.18
N ARG A 146 -9.78 18.83 -12.97
CA ARG A 146 -8.84 18.52 -14.06
C ARG A 146 -8.91 17.05 -14.45
N LEU A 147 -8.52 16.77 -15.69
CA LEU A 147 -8.31 15.40 -16.18
C LEU A 147 -6.86 14.93 -15.87
N PRO A 148 -6.61 13.62 -15.74
CA PRO A 148 -5.27 13.06 -15.45
C PRO A 148 -4.17 13.54 -16.40
N GLN A 149 -4.49 13.71 -17.69
CA GLN A 149 -3.53 14.21 -18.69
C GLN A 149 -3.03 15.66 -18.44
N GLN A 150 -3.73 16.41 -17.61
CA GLN A 150 -3.38 17.81 -17.24
C GLN A 150 -2.51 17.86 -15.97
N LEU A 151 -2.13 16.69 -15.43
CA LEU A 151 -1.39 16.56 -14.17
C LEU A 151 0.05 16.08 -14.43
N SER A 152 0.99 16.50 -13.59
CA SER A 152 2.31 15.89 -13.53
C SER A 152 2.24 14.46 -12.98
N GLY A 153 3.30 13.65 -13.17
CA GLY A 153 3.38 12.29 -12.62
C GLY A 153 3.17 12.24 -11.10
N GLY A 154 3.85 13.12 -10.37
CA GLY A 154 3.67 13.22 -8.91
C GLY A 154 2.26 13.68 -8.49
N MET A 155 1.60 14.53 -9.27
CA MET A 155 0.20 14.89 -9.03
C MET A 155 -0.73 13.68 -9.23
N ARG A 156 -0.54 12.91 -10.30
CA ARG A 156 -1.32 11.68 -10.52
C ARG A 156 -1.14 10.66 -9.41
N GLN A 157 0.09 10.51 -8.91
CA GLN A 157 0.36 9.62 -7.78
C GLN A 157 -0.34 10.07 -6.50
N ARG A 158 -0.42 11.37 -6.23
CA ARG A 158 -1.20 11.92 -5.12
C ARG A 158 -2.72 11.69 -5.27
N VAL A 159 -3.24 11.75 -6.48
CA VAL A 159 -4.65 11.37 -6.74
C VAL A 159 -4.88 9.88 -6.48
N ALA A 160 -3.97 9.00 -6.92
CA ALA A 160 -4.05 7.57 -6.67
C ALA A 160 -3.99 7.26 -5.16
N LEU A 161 -3.15 7.95 -4.39
CA LEU A 161 -3.13 7.84 -2.93
C LEU A 161 -4.48 8.28 -2.32
N ALA A 162 -5.00 9.43 -2.70
CA ALA A 162 -6.31 9.91 -2.22
C ALA A 162 -7.44 8.92 -2.55
N ARG A 163 -7.44 8.35 -3.76
CA ARG A 163 -8.39 7.30 -4.16
C ARG A 163 -8.28 6.04 -3.29
N THR A 164 -7.07 5.65 -2.93
CA THR A 164 -6.83 4.49 -2.07
C THR A 164 -7.33 4.75 -0.65
N LEU A 165 -7.02 5.91 -0.08
CA LEU A 165 -7.46 6.34 1.24
C LEU A 165 -8.99 6.48 1.33
N MET A 166 -9.64 6.93 0.25
CA MET A 166 -11.10 7.07 0.17
C MET A 166 -11.84 5.76 0.37
N GLN A 167 -11.23 4.61 0.03
CA GLN A 167 -11.85 3.29 0.18
C GLN A 167 -12.03 2.89 1.65
N ASN A 168 -11.30 3.49 2.58
CA ASN A 168 -11.35 3.24 4.04
C ASN A 168 -11.38 1.75 4.43
N LYS A 169 -10.56 0.92 3.78
CA LYS A 169 -10.45 -0.52 4.08
C LYS A 169 -9.53 -0.76 5.29
N PRO A 170 -9.71 -1.88 6.03
CA PRO A 170 -8.85 -2.22 7.17
C PRO A 170 -7.44 -2.66 6.77
N VAL A 171 -7.25 -3.11 5.54
CA VAL A 171 -5.94 -3.48 4.97
C VAL A 171 -5.64 -2.57 3.78
N VAL A 172 -4.43 -2.04 3.72
CA VAL A 172 -3.95 -1.19 2.62
C VAL A 172 -2.65 -1.77 2.08
N LEU A 173 -2.65 -2.11 0.80
CA LEU A 173 -1.47 -2.59 0.08
C LEU A 173 -0.98 -1.48 -0.84
N MET A 174 0.29 -1.11 -0.72
CA MET A 174 0.88 -0.02 -1.51
C MET A 174 2.15 -0.49 -2.20
N ASP A 175 2.17 -0.38 -3.52
CA ASP A 175 3.30 -0.75 -4.37
C ASP A 175 4.03 0.52 -4.83
N GLU A 176 5.17 0.83 -4.21
CA GLU A 176 6.01 2.02 -4.45
C GLU A 176 5.23 3.35 -4.50
N PRO A 177 4.40 3.66 -3.48
CA PRO A 177 3.44 4.76 -3.53
C PRO A 177 4.06 6.16 -3.61
N PHE A 178 5.33 6.31 -3.24
CA PHE A 178 6.00 7.61 -3.16
C PHE A 178 7.17 7.78 -4.14
N SER A 179 7.38 6.82 -5.05
CA SER A 179 8.56 6.78 -5.94
C SER A 179 8.65 7.95 -6.92
N ALA A 180 7.52 8.47 -7.42
CA ALA A 180 7.46 9.56 -8.41
C ALA A 180 7.40 10.97 -7.78
N LEU A 181 7.69 11.11 -6.47
CA LEU A 181 7.56 12.36 -5.74
C LEU A 181 8.94 12.98 -5.45
N ASP A 182 8.99 14.31 -5.47
CA ASP A 182 10.13 15.04 -4.93
C ASP A 182 10.27 14.83 -3.41
N ALA A 183 11.45 15.04 -2.85
CA ALA A 183 11.78 14.74 -1.47
C ALA A 183 10.84 15.42 -0.45
N VAL A 184 10.52 16.70 -0.64
CA VAL A 184 9.67 17.45 0.31
C VAL A 184 8.24 16.95 0.27
N THR A 185 7.68 16.76 -0.91
CA THR A 185 6.33 16.23 -1.11
C THR A 185 6.23 14.79 -0.58
N ARG A 186 7.24 13.96 -0.83
CA ARG A 186 7.34 12.59 -0.32
C ARG A 186 7.22 12.55 1.20
N TYR A 187 8.03 13.33 1.91
CA TYR A 187 8.00 13.39 3.38
C TYR A 187 6.62 13.79 3.92
N ARG A 188 6.02 14.84 3.35
CA ARG A 188 4.68 15.31 3.76
C ARG A 188 3.59 14.26 3.53
N LEU A 189 3.66 13.54 2.41
CA LEU A 189 2.66 12.51 2.12
C LEU A 189 2.86 11.22 2.92
N GLN A 190 4.09 10.90 3.29
CA GLN A 190 4.38 9.84 4.25
C GLN A 190 3.77 10.15 5.63
N ASP A 191 3.94 11.37 6.13
CA ASP A 191 3.32 11.83 7.40
C ASP A 191 1.79 11.76 7.33
N LEU A 192 1.24 12.24 6.22
CA LEU A 192 -0.20 12.19 5.97
C LEU A 192 -0.71 10.74 5.93
N ALA A 193 -0.01 9.85 5.22
CA ALA A 193 -0.37 8.43 5.13
C ALA A 193 -0.32 7.76 6.50
N CYS A 194 0.72 7.98 7.31
CA CYS A 194 0.80 7.47 8.68
C CYS A 194 -0.39 7.94 9.53
N THR A 195 -0.76 9.23 9.43
CA THR A 195 -1.90 9.79 10.17
C THR A 195 -3.23 9.18 9.74
N LEU A 196 -3.47 9.03 8.44
CA LEU A 196 -4.76 8.55 7.90
C LEU A 196 -4.90 7.03 7.92
N LEU A 197 -3.79 6.31 8.00
CA LEU A 197 -3.75 4.86 8.07
C LEU A 197 -3.40 4.35 9.48
N GLN A 198 -3.51 5.20 10.48
CA GLN A 198 -3.41 4.79 11.88
C GLN A 198 -4.42 3.67 12.14
N ASP A 199 -4.03 2.65 12.88
CA ASP A 199 -4.83 1.47 13.21
C ASP A 199 -5.20 0.57 12.00
N LYS A 200 -4.66 0.81 10.80
CA LYS A 200 -4.83 -0.07 9.65
C LYS A 200 -3.61 -0.97 9.45
N THR A 201 -3.86 -2.16 8.92
CA THR A 201 -2.77 -3.04 8.51
C THR A 201 -2.28 -2.60 7.15
N VAL A 202 -1.03 -2.18 7.08
CA VAL A 202 -0.43 -1.65 5.85
C VAL A 202 0.70 -2.55 5.39
N VAL A 203 0.69 -2.92 4.11
CA VAL A 203 1.83 -3.57 3.46
C VAL A 203 2.38 -2.61 2.42
N LEU A 204 3.62 -2.19 2.64
CA LEU A 204 4.33 -1.23 1.78
C LEU A 204 5.44 -1.96 1.03
N ILE A 205 5.42 -1.90 -0.28
CA ILE A 205 6.58 -2.23 -1.11
C ILE A 205 7.33 -0.94 -1.43
N THR A 206 8.63 -0.97 -1.20
CA THR A 206 9.54 0.08 -1.63
C THR A 206 10.92 -0.49 -1.95
N HIS A 207 11.68 0.24 -2.73
CA HIS A 207 13.11 -0.01 -2.95
C HIS A 207 13.99 0.96 -2.13
N ASP A 208 13.38 1.88 -1.37
CA ASP A 208 14.09 2.89 -0.57
C ASP A 208 14.19 2.43 0.91
N PRO A 209 15.40 2.07 1.40
CA PRO A 209 15.60 1.68 2.80
C PRO A 209 15.20 2.76 3.80
N GLN A 210 15.37 4.04 3.46
CA GLN A 210 15.00 5.15 4.37
C GLN A 210 13.48 5.21 4.55
N GLU A 211 12.74 4.98 3.48
CA GLU A 211 11.27 4.89 3.53
C GLU A 211 10.82 3.73 4.43
N ALA A 212 11.42 2.55 4.27
CA ALA A 212 11.13 1.39 5.09
C ALA A 212 11.40 1.67 6.59
N ILE A 213 12.55 2.25 6.92
CA ILE A 213 12.92 2.60 8.30
C ILE A 213 11.97 3.64 8.88
N ARG A 214 11.58 4.64 8.08
CA ARG A 214 10.71 5.72 8.52
C ARG A 214 9.29 5.24 8.85
N LEU A 215 8.74 4.33 8.05
CA LEU A 215 7.30 4.01 8.06
C LEU A 215 6.95 2.65 8.64
N ALA A 216 7.85 1.65 8.56
CA ALA A 216 7.49 0.28 8.90
C ALA A 216 7.70 -0.06 10.37
N HIS A 217 6.83 -0.91 10.91
CA HIS A 217 7.05 -1.61 12.18
C HIS A 217 7.79 -2.92 11.95
N HIS A 218 7.53 -3.59 10.82
CA HIS A 218 8.17 -4.85 10.43
C HIS A 218 8.81 -4.70 9.06
N ILE A 219 10.06 -5.16 8.93
CA ILE A 219 10.79 -5.12 7.66
C ILE A 219 11.13 -6.54 7.23
N TYR A 220 10.74 -6.86 5.99
CA TYR A 220 11.12 -8.07 5.28
C TYR A 220 11.96 -7.72 4.06
N ILE A 221 12.91 -8.60 3.73
CA ILE A 221 13.69 -8.52 2.50
C ILE A 221 13.35 -9.74 1.64
N MET A 222 12.90 -9.49 0.42
CA MET A 222 12.68 -10.53 -0.58
C MET A 222 13.92 -10.72 -1.42
N GLN A 223 14.41 -11.96 -1.51
CA GLN A 223 15.65 -12.36 -2.17
C GLN A 223 15.50 -13.70 -2.90
N GLY A 224 16.40 -13.94 -3.85
CA GLY A 224 16.47 -15.20 -4.58
C GLY A 224 15.56 -15.30 -5.80
N ASN A 225 15.72 -16.38 -6.57
CA ASN A 225 14.89 -16.74 -7.72
C ASN A 225 14.75 -18.25 -7.81
N PRO A 226 13.63 -18.84 -7.32
CA PRO A 226 12.41 -18.24 -6.75
C PRO A 226 12.67 -17.45 -5.46
N SER A 227 11.87 -16.38 -5.25
CA SER A 227 12.09 -15.51 -4.10
C SER A 227 11.51 -16.07 -2.82
N THR A 228 12.23 -15.85 -1.73
CA THR A 228 11.79 -16.03 -0.35
C THR A 228 11.71 -14.68 0.36
N ALA A 229 11.07 -14.61 1.52
CA ALA A 229 11.08 -13.40 2.35
C ALA A 229 11.81 -13.69 3.66
N ALA A 230 12.90 -12.97 3.89
CA ALA A 230 13.62 -12.99 5.15
C ALA A 230 13.12 -11.87 6.06
N PHE A 231 12.70 -12.22 7.28
CA PHE A 231 12.38 -11.22 8.29
C PHE A 231 13.69 -10.57 8.77
N LEU A 232 13.76 -9.23 8.70
CA LEU A 232 14.96 -8.49 9.08
C LEU A 232 14.86 -7.98 10.51
N THR A 233 13.78 -7.28 10.87
CA THR A 233 13.65 -6.64 12.18
C THR A 233 12.24 -6.14 12.46
N THR A 234 11.96 -5.91 13.75
CA THR A 234 10.83 -5.11 14.24
C THR A 234 11.35 -3.79 14.77
N LEU A 235 10.65 -2.70 14.50
CA LEU A 235 10.92 -1.36 15.00
C LEU A 235 9.75 -0.92 15.89
N GLU A 236 10.02 -0.72 17.19
CA GLU A 236 8.97 -0.46 18.19
C GLU A 236 8.58 1.02 18.33
N SER A 237 9.46 1.93 17.89
CA SER A 237 9.19 3.37 17.95
C SER A 237 8.04 3.77 17.02
N SER A 238 7.33 4.84 17.41
CA SER A 238 6.20 5.37 16.63
C SER A 238 6.61 5.82 15.22
N THR A 239 5.68 5.67 14.27
CA THR A 239 5.85 6.13 12.89
C THR A 239 5.10 7.47 12.67
N PRO A 240 5.57 8.35 11.78
CA PRO A 240 6.81 8.28 11.00
C PRO A 240 8.04 8.63 11.85
N ARG A 241 9.14 7.89 11.66
CA ARG A 241 10.39 8.09 12.41
C ARG A 241 11.24 9.20 11.81
N THR A 242 12.00 9.86 12.66
CA THR A 242 13.15 10.67 12.22
C THR A 242 14.34 9.75 11.96
N PHE A 243 15.15 10.10 10.99
CA PHE A 243 16.35 9.34 10.66
C PHE A 243 17.46 9.70 11.67
N ASP A 244 17.95 8.71 12.39
CA ASP A 244 18.98 8.83 13.43
C ASP A 244 20.16 7.85 13.20
N ALA A 245 21.04 7.73 14.19
CA ALA A 245 22.20 6.84 14.09
C ALA A 245 21.81 5.35 13.99
N GLU A 246 20.75 4.91 14.67
CA GLU A 246 20.25 3.53 14.59
C GLU A 246 19.65 3.28 13.20
N GLY A 247 18.91 4.25 12.68
CA GLY A 247 18.38 4.22 11.31
C GLY A 247 19.49 4.11 10.26
N ALA A 248 20.61 4.82 10.45
CA ALA A 248 21.77 4.73 9.55
C ALA A 248 22.43 3.35 9.57
N GLN A 249 22.57 2.74 10.74
CA GLN A 249 23.10 1.37 10.87
C GLN A 249 22.15 0.34 10.24
N LEU A 250 20.86 0.49 10.46
CA LEU A 250 19.85 -0.39 9.85
C LEU A 250 19.84 -0.25 8.32
N GLN A 251 19.98 0.98 7.80
CA GLN A 251 20.12 1.20 6.36
C GLN A 251 21.30 0.45 5.77
N GLN A 252 22.47 0.48 6.42
CA GLN A 252 23.64 -0.27 5.98
C GLN A 252 23.37 -1.79 5.96
N ARG A 253 22.70 -2.31 7.00
CA ARG A 253 22.30 -3.73 7.03
C ARG A 253 21.36 -4.09 5.89
N ILE A 254 20.36 -3.26 5.61
CA ILE A 254 19.42 -3.46 4.48
C ILE A 254 20.20 -3.48 3.17
N MET A 255 21.09 -2.52 2.94
CA MET A 255 21.90 -2.44 1.73
C MET A 255 22.78 -3.68 1.55
N ALA A 256 23.47 -4.11 2.61
CA ALA A 256 24.27 -5.32 2.57
C ALA A 256 23.43 -6.58 2.20
N CYS A 257 22.22 -6.70 2.75
CA CYS A 257 21.31 -7.78 2.36
C CYS A 257 20.90 -7.71 0.89
N LEU A 258 20.61 -6.52 0.37
CA LEU A 258 20.20 -6.34 -1.03
C LEU A 258 21.36 -6.57 -2.03
N GLU A 259 22.61 -6.30 -1.62
CA GLU A 259 23.80 -6.53 -2.44
C GLU A 259 24.18 -8.01 -2.55
N HIS A 260 23.95 -8.81 -1.48
CA HIS A 260 24.32 -10.24 -1.44
C HIS A 260 23.37 -11.15 -2.26
N ASP A 261 22.36 -10.59 -2.92
CA ASP A 261 21.41 -11.31 -3.78
C ASP A 261 21.95 -11.51 -5.23
N ASP A 262 23.24 -11.32 -5.46
CA ASP A 262 23.91 -11.46 -6.77
C ASP A 262 24.46 -12.89 -7.02
N GLY A 263 23.97 -13.90 -6.34
CA GLY A 263 24.40 -15.30 -6.43
C GLY A 263 23.42 -16.20 -7.16
#